data_db398a92c0aff0ca8254559572222075
#
_entry.id   db398a92c0aff0ca8254559572222075
#
_cell.length_a   1.000
_cell.length_b   1.000
_cell.length_c   1.000
_cell.angle_alpha   90.00
_cell.angle_beta   90.00
_cell.angle_gamma   90.00
#
_symmetry.space_group_name_H-M   'P 1'
#
loop_
_entity.id
_entity.type
_entity.pdbx_description
1 polymer ?
#
loop_
_entity_poly.entity_id
_entity_poly.type
_entity_poly.pdbx_seq_one_letter_code
_entity_poly.pdbx_strand_id
1 'polypeptide(L)'
;MNKIIEKFIGYLRYERNASPETVDDYGGDVRLFEQFLTPPGGATLPLAEVDHRVIREFVSWLYDRNLQKVTVARKLSALRTFFKFCVREKYTRTNPAALVSTPKLPKLVPRVQTAEEINDFLDGLPGGAAARALPARKKNGRTRTRRATAKEQLMPRRDRAMIELLYACGLRVSELVGLNLGSFDRAGQMLRVLGKGRKERVVPYGGKAQQALEAYWPVRDRILGEAHGTPNAEAVFLNPLGGRLTDRAVRYILKKYCLLAGSNLDLHPHSLRHAFATHLLNDGADLRAIQELLGHASLSTTQRYTQTSIRQLMAVYDKSHPHA
;
A
#
# COMPACT_ATOMS: atom_id res chain seq x y z
N MET A 1 22.39 19.05 -15.50
CA MET A 1 21.64 17.80 -15.27
C MET A 1 20.21 18.07 -14.81
N ASN A 2 19.94 19.03 -13.95
CA ASN A 2 18.60 19.32 -13.40
C ASN A 2 17.49 19.48 -14.47
N LYS A 3 17.73 20.26 -15.56
CA LYS A 3 16.76 20.41 -16.66
C LYS A 3 16.38 19.06 -17.34
N ILE A 4 17.32 18.13 -17.41
CA ILE A 4 17.07 16.79 -18.00
C ILE A 4 16.23 15.95 -17.03
N ILE A 5 16.47 16.05 -15.73
CA ILE A 5 15.69 15.37 -14.70
C ILE A 5 14.24 15.86 -14.71
N GLU A 6 14.02 17.17 -14.82
CA GLU A 6 12.65 17.72 -14.90
C GLU A 6 11.90 17.23 -16.17
N LYS A 7 12.59 17.15 -17.31
CA LYS A 7 12.03 16.56 -18.52
C LYS A 7 11.72 15.06 -18.35
N PHE A 8 12.60 14.32 -17.67
CA PHE A 8 12.36 12.90 -17.36
C PHE A 8 11.15 12.72 -16.45
N ILE A 9 10.99 13.57 -15.43
CA ILE A 9 9.82 13.58 -14.56
C ILE A 9 8.54 13.86 -15.37
N GLY A 10 8.58 14.83 -16.29
CA GLY A 10 7.50 15.11 -17.23
C GLY A 10 7.17 13.90 -18.12
N TYR A 11 8.20 13.25 -18.67
CA TYR A 11 8.04 12.02 -19.45
C TYR A 11 7.35 10.90 -18.67
N LEU A 12 7.78 10.65 -17.43
CA LEU A 12 7.16 9.64 -16.57
C LEU A 12 5.69 9.96 -16.31
N ARG A 13 5.38 11.22 -16.05
CA ARG A 13 4.02 11.68 -15.70
C ARG A 13 3.07 11.68 -16.88
N TYR A 14 3.48 12.26 -18.00
CA TYR A 14 2.57 12.54 -19.12
C TYR A 14 2.62 11.51 -20.23
N GLU A 15 3.79 10.94 -20.54
CA GLU A 15 3.89 9.95 -21.62
C GLU A 15 3.76 8.52 -21.11
N ARG A 16 4.39 8.20 -19.94
CA ARG A 16 4.30 6.87 -19.37
C ARG A 16 3.11 6.67 -18.44
N ASN A 17 2.39 7.73 -18.12
CA ASN A 17 1.26 7.71 -17.19
C ASN A 17 1.61 6.93 -15.90
N ALA A 18 2.83 7.17 -15.37
CA ALA A 18 3.32 6.54 -14.17
C ALA A 18 2.56 7.06 -12.95
N SER A 19 2.42 6.24 -11.91
CA SER A 19 1.80 6.70 -10.66
C SER A 19 2.62 7.83 -10.03
N PRO A 20 1.99 8.75 -9.28
CA PRO A 20 2.71 9.81 -8.56
C PRO A 20 3.87 9.29 -7.72
N GLU A 21 3.67 8.18 -7.01
CA GLU A 21 4.71 7.51 -6.22
C GLU A 21 5.91 7.07 -7.09
N THR A 22 5.63 6.50 -8.27
CA THR A 22 6.70 6.08 -9.20
C THR A 22 7.47 7.29 -9.73
N VAL A 23 6.77 8.40 -10.01
CA VAL A 23 7.38 9.65 -10.47
C VAL A 23 8.29 10.22 -9.40
N ASP A 24 7.82 10.27 -8.15
CA ASP A 24 8.57 10.79 -7.00
C ASP A 24 9.77 9.90 -6.67
N ASP A 25 9.58 8.58 -6.62
CA ASP A 25 10.63 7.60 -6.36
C ASP A 25 11.74 7.67 -7.42
N TYR A 26 11.38 7.62 -8.70
CA TYR A 26 12.36 7.63 -9.79
C TYR A 26 13.04 9.01 -9.91
N GLY A 27 12.28 10.08 -9.73
CA GLY A 27 12.84 11.44 -9.70
C GLY A 27 13.84 11.60 -8.55
N GLY A 28 13.50 11.12 -7.36
CA GLY A 28 14.38 11.13 -6.20
C GLY A 28 15.65 10.29 -6.40
N ASP A 29 15.52 9.12 -7.02
CA ASP A 29 16.65 8.24 -7.30
C ASP A 29 17.63 8.84 -8.32
N VAL A 30 17.11 9.51 -9.36
CA VAL A 30 17.95 10.19 -10.35
C VAL A 30 18.61 11.44 -9.77
N ARG A 31 17.92 12.20 -8.90
CA ARG A 31 18.55 13.32 -8.17
C ARG A 31 19.66 12.84 -7.22
N LEU A 32 19.47 11.69 -6.56
CA LEU A 32 20.53 11.08 -5.75
C LEU A 32 21.76 10.70 -6.60
N PHE A 33 21.53 10.21 -7.81
CA PHE A 33 22.60 9.93 -8.75
C PHE A 33 23.31 11.22 -9.21
N GLU A 34 22.57 12.31 -9.47
CA GLU A 34 23.16 13.63 -9.76
C GLU A 34 24.07 14.10 -8.61
N GLN A 35 23.65 13.94 -7.36
CA GLN A 35 24.46 14.25 -6.18
C GLN A 35 25.76 13.44 -6.15
N PHE A 36 25.71 12.15 -6.49
CA PHE A 36 26.90 11.31 -6.59
C PHE A 36 27.86 11.78 -7.68
N LEU A 37 27.34 12.21 -8.84
CA LEU A 37 28.14 12.73 -9.94
C LEU A 37 28.73 14.14 -9.69
N THR A 38 28.32 14.80 -8.60
CA THR A 38 28.75 16.15 -8.25
C THR A 38 29.62 16.08 -6.99
N PRO A 39 30.97 16.05 -7.15
CA PRO A 39 31.87 16.05 -6.00
C PRO A 39 31.74 17.37 -5.21
N PRO A 40 32.09 17.38 -3.92
CA PRO A 40 32.07 18.60 -3.11
C PRO A 40 32.94 19.69 -3.73
N GLY A 41 32.34 20.85 -4.04
CA GLY A 41 33.06 21.99 -4.66
C GLY A 41 33.41 21.81 -6.13
N GLY A 42 32.99 20.72 -6.79
CA GLY A 42 33.28 20.43 -8.19
C GLY A 42 32.07 20.56 -9.12
N ALA A 43 32.33 20.46 -10.43
CA ALA A 43 31.31 20.41 -11.45
C ALA A 43 30.69 18.97 -11.56
N THR A 44 29.41 18.88 -11.87
CA THR A 44 28.75 17.61 -12.14
C THR A 44 29.34 16.94 -13.39
N LEU A 45 29.71 15.67 -13.30
CA LEU A 45 30.16 14.87 -14.44
C LEU A 45 29.10 14.90 -15.56
N PRO A 46 29.48 15.25 -16.83
CA PRO A 46 28.55 15.26 -17.95
C PRO A 46 27.93 13.87 -18.21
N LEU A 47 26.64 13.80 -18.51
CA LEU A 47 25.96 12.52 -18.80
C LEU A 47 26.58 11.71 -19.95
N ALA A 48 27.21 12.42 -20.90
CA ALA A 48 27.89 11.79 -22.03
C ALA A 48 29.14 11.00 -21.61
N GLU A 49 29.76 11.35 -20.46
CA GLU A 49 30.95 10.72 -19.90
C GLU A 49 30.60 9.59 -18.90
N VAL A 50 29.33 9.44 -18.56
CA VAL A 50 28.88 8.38 -17.66
C VAL A 50 28.91 7.04 -18.39
N ASP A 51 29.85 6.19 -18.02
CA ASP A 51 29.95 4.81 -18.49
C ASP A 51 29.43 3.79 -17.45
N HIS A 52 29.53 2.50 -17.76
CA HIS A 52 29.10 1.44 -16.85
C HIS A 52 29.96 1.34 -15.58
N ARG A 53 31.19 1.88 -15.57
CA ARG A 53 32.09 1.90 -14.41
C ARG A 53 31.57 2.91 -13.39
N VAL A 54 31.19 4.11 -13.84
CA VAL A 54 30.56 5.14 -12.99
C VAL A 54 29.27 4.60 -12.35
N ILE A 55 28.47 3.81 -13.09
CA ILE A 55 27.27 3.18 -12.51
C ILE A 55 27.64 2.14 -11.45
N ARG A 56 28.72 1.36 -11.63
CA ARG A 56 29.21 0.43 -10.61
C ARG A 56 29.71 1.13 -9.35
N GLU A 57 30.44 2.22 -9.52
CA GLU A 57 30.89 3.08 -8.41
C GLU A 57 29.72 3.64 -7.64
N PHE A 58 28.67 4.11 -8.33
CA PHE A 58 27.44 4.53 -7.68
C PHE A 58 26.78 3.40 -6.88
N VAL A 59 26.74 2.19 -7.43
CA VAL A 59 26.21 1.01 -6.69
C VAL A 59 27.06 0.72 -5.45
N SER A 60 28.39 0.79 -5.53
CA SER A 60 29.28 0.65 -4.37
C SER A 60 29.00 1.72 -3.33
N TRP A 61 28.92 2.98 -3.75
CA TRP A 61 28.61 4.11 -2.89
C TRP A 61 27.24 4.00 -2.18
N LEU A 62 26.23 3.34 -2.80
CA LEU A 62 24.97 3.04 -2.15
C LEU A 62 25.14 1.98 -1.06
N TYR A 63 26.01 0.96 -1.26
CA TYR A 63 26.31 -0.04 -0.25
C TYR A 63 27.09 0.54 0.93
N ASP A 64 28.04 1.43 0.68
CA ASP A 64 28.81 2.15 1.73
C ASP A 64 27.89 2.97 2.65
N ARG A 65 26.71 3.36 2.15
CA ARG A 65 25.63 4.00 2.90
C ARG A 65 24.65 3.02 3.57
N ASN A 66 25.00 1.74 3.64
CA ASN A 66 24.21 0.67 4.25
C ASN A 66 22.82 0.47 3.61
N LEU A 67 22.63 0.79 2.32
CA LEU A 67 21.37 0.54 1.65
C LEU A 67 21.19 -0.97 1.38
N GLN A 68 19.97 -1.44 1.63
CA GLN A 68 19.58 -2.83 1.38
C GLN A 68 19.64 -3.17 -0.12
N LYS A 69 20.00 -4.42 -0.46
CA LYS A 69 20.08 -4.92 -1.85
C LYS A 69 18.82 -4.62 -2.67
N VAL A 70 17.64 -4.74 -2.06
CA VAL A 70 16.34 -4.43 -2.71
C VAL A 70 16.27 -2.96 -3.11
N THR A 71 16.70 -2.06 -2.23
CA THR A 71 16.73 -0.62 -2.49
C THR A 71 17.71 -0.27 -3.61
N VAL A 72 18.91 -0.88 -3.59
CA VAL A 72 19.92 -0.70 -4.65
C VAL A 72 19.38 -1.20 -5.99
N ALA A 73 18.74 -2.37 -6.03
CA ALA A 73 18.12 -2.91 -7.23
C ALA A 73 17.03 -1.99 -7.81
N ARG A 74 16.18 -1.39 -6.96
CA ARG A 74 15.16 -0.42 -7.37
C ARG A 74 15.81 0.83 -7.97
N LYS A 75 16.83 1.39 -7.30
CA LYS A 75 17.57 2.58 -7.79
C LYS A 75 18.24 2.31 -9.14
N LEU A 76 18.84 1.14 -9.33
CA LEU A 76 19.40 0.75 -10.61
C LEU A 76 18.32 0.62 -11.71
N SER A 77 17.12 0.16 -11.37
CA SER A 77 15.99 0.13 -12.29
C SER A 77 15.53 1.54 -12.70
N ALA A 78 15.51 2.48 -11.76
CA ALA A 78 15.22 3.89 -12.05
C ALA A 78 16.27 4.50 -13.01
N LEU A 79 17.56 4.25 -12.77
CA LEU A 79 18.63 4.70 -13.66
C LEU A 79 18.54 4.09 -15.06
N ARG A 80 18.21 2.80 -15.17
CA ARG A 80 17.98 2.17 -16.49
C ARG A 80 16.87 2.87 -17.26
N THR A 81 15.80 3.22 -16.56
CA THR A 81 14.66 3.94 -17.17
C THR A 81 15.06 5.36 -17.56
N PHE A 82 15.83 6.05 -16.72
CA PHE A 82 16.36 7.38 -16.99
C PHE A 82 17.30 7.38 -18.20
N PHE A 83 18.29 6.49 -18.26
CA PHE A 83 19.18 6.42 -19.41
C PHE A 83 18.50 5.95 -20.68
N LYS A 84 17.45 5.11 -20.59
CA LYS A 84 16.61 4.79 -21.74
C LYS A 84 15.92 6.05 -22.29
N PHE A 85 15.42 6.92 -21.42
CA PHE A 85 14.90 8.23 -21.80
C PHE A 85 16.00 9.11 -22.39
N CYS A 86 17.19 9.18 -21.79
CA CYS A 86 18.32 9.98 -22.27
C CYS A 86 18.76 9.55 -23.69
N VAL A 87 18.78 8.25 -24.00
CA VAL A 87 19.08 7.75 -25.35
C VAL A 87 17.99 8.18 -26.34
N ARG A 88 16.72 8.05 -25.98
CA ARG A 88 15.60 8.49 -26.84
C ARG A 88 15.69 9.98 -27.18
N GLU A 89 15.97 10.80 -26.18
CA GLU A 89 16.09 12.26 -26.33
C GLU A 89 17.47 12.72 -26.83
N LYS A 90 18.35 11.77 -27.21
CA LYS A 90 19.70 12.02 -27.73
C LYS A 90 20.65 12.77 -26.76
N TYR A 91 20.41 12.70 -25.43
CA TYR A 91 21.33 13.21 -24.42
C TYR A 91 22.54 12.28 -24.20
N THR A 92 22.38 10.98 -24.46
CA THR A 92 23.44 9.98 -24.44
C THR A 92 23.30 9.04 -25.62
N ARG A 93 24.44 8.41 -26.03
CA ARG A 93 24.42 7.44 -27.15
C ARG A 93 23.98 6.05 -26.72
N THR A 94 24.26 5.69 -25.47
CA THR A 94 24.02 4.35 -24.92
C THR A 94 23.39 4.44 -23.53
N ASN A 95 22.90 3.30 -23.04
CA ASN A 95 22.39 3.16 -21.68
C ASN A 95 23.42 2.42 -20.81
N PRO A 96 24.31 3.12 -20.08
CA PRO A 96 25.35 2.49 -19.28
C PRO A 96 24.79 1.66 -18.11
N ALA A 97 23.62 2.01 -17.58
CA ALA A 97 22.98 1.27 -16.49
C ALA A 97 22.44 -0.10 -16.93
N ALA A 98 22.21 -0.31 -18.24
CA ALA A 98 21.80 -1.61 -18.76
C ALA A 98 22.92 -2.66 -18.67
N LEU A 99 24.17 -2.22 -18.71
CA LEU A 99 25.35 -3.09 -18.66
C LEU A 99 25.73 -3.55 -17.23
N VAL A 100 25.11 -2.98 -16.20
CA VAL A 100 25.38 -3.33 -14.81
C VAL A 100 24.35 -4.35 -14.33
N SER A 101 24.82 -5.48 -13.80
CA SER A 101 23.96 -6.55 -13.29
C SER A 101 23.17 -6.10 -12.06
N THR A 102 21.90 -6.51 -11.99
CA THR A 102 21.10 -6.29 -10.78
C THR A 102 21.63 -7.17 -9.64
N PRO A 103 21.77 -6.64 -8.42
CA PRO A 103 22.16 -7.46 -7.27
C PRO A 103 21.23 -8.68 -7.12
N LYS A 104 21.81 -9.86 -6.91
CA LYS A 104 21.02 -11.05 -6.63
C LYS A 104 20.27 -10.87 -5.31
N LEU A 105 18.95 -10.80 -5.40
CA LEU A 105 18.10 -10.74 -4.23
C LEU A 105 17.89 -12.16 -3.68
N PRO A 106 17.92 -12.35 -2.35
CA PRO A 106 17.52 -13.61 -1.77
C PRO A 106 16.05 -13.89 -2.16
N LYS A 107 15.78 -15.10 -2.63
CA LYS A 107 14.41 -15.58 -2.82
C LYS A 107 13.81 -15.87 -1.45
N LEU A 108 13.35 -14.83 -0.76
CA LEU A 108 12.53 -15.02 0.43
C LEU A 108 11.16 -15.52 -0.06
N VAL A 109 10.83 -16.77 0.28
CA VAL A 109 9.44 -17.23 0.16
C VAL A 109 8.68 -16.51 1.29
N PRO A 110 7.76 -15.60 0.97
CA PRO A 110 6.99 -14.94 2.01
C PRO A 110 6.22 -16.01 2.80
N ARG A 111 6.35 -15.97 4.13
CA ARG A 111 5.47 -16.79 4.98
C ARG A 111 4.06 -16.21 4.84
N VAL A 112 3.16 -16.98 4.26
CA VAL A 112 1.74 -16.66 4.26
C VAL A 112 1.19 -17.08 5.61
N GLN A 113 0.57 -16.15 6.33
CA GLN A 113 -0.14 -16.45 7.58
C GLN A 113 -1.36 -17.32 7.28
N THR A 114 -1.68 -18.24 8.18
CA THR A 114 -2.89 -19.06 8.03
C THR A 114 -4.15 -18.24 8.29
N ALA A 115 -5.29 -18.77 7.87
CA ALA A 115 -6.59 -18.11 8.13
C ALA A 115 -6.86 -17.99 9.63
N GLU A 116 -6.49 -19.00 10.42
CA GLU A 116 -6.61 -19.02 11.87
C GLU A 116 -5.73 -17.94 12.51
N GLU A 117 -4.45 -17.82 12.10
CA GLU A 117 -3.55 -16.80 12.63
C GLU A 117 -4.09 -15.37 12.37
N ILE A 118 -4.68 -15.13 11.19
CA ILE A 118 -5.28 -13.83 10.87
C ILE A 118 -6.56 -13.62 11.66
N ASN A 119 -7.42 -14.64 11.76
CA ASN A 119 -8.66 -14.57 12.52
C ASN A 119 -8.40 -14.28 14.00
N ASP A 120 -7.46 -14.98 14.61
CA ASP A 120 -7.04 -14.73 16.00
C ASP A 120 -6.53 -13.31 16.20
N PHE A 121 -5.75 -12.80 15.24
CA PHE A 121 -5.28 -11.43 15.27
C PHE A 121 -6.44 -10.42 15.16
N LEU A 122 -7.37 -10.61 14.22
CA LEU A 122 -8.51 -9.72 14.00
C LEU A 122 -9.51 -9.76 15.18
N ASP A 123 -9.78 -10.95 15.71
CA ASP A 123 -10.67 -11.10 16.86
C ASP A 123 -10.07 -10.51 18.14
N GLY A 124 -8.73 -10.50 18.25
CA GLY A 124 -7.98 -9.84 19.33
C GLY A 124 -7.91 -8.32 19.22
N LEU A 125 -8.32 -7.71 18.09
CA LEU A 125 -8.27 -6.26 17.93
C LEU A 125 -9.27 -5.56 18.88
N PRO A 126 -8.90 -4.44 19.51
CA PRO A 126 -9.81 -3.67 20.34
C PRO A 126 -10.93 -3.04 19.53
N GLY A 127 -12.09 -2.85 20.17
CA GLY A 127 -13.28 -2.27 19.51
C GLY A 127 -14.31 -3.30 19.03
N GLY A 128 -14.05 -4.61 19.19
CA GLY A 128 -15.02 -5.68 19.01
C GLY A 128 -15.63 -6.17 20.34
N ALA A 129 -16.64 -7.04 20.26
CA ALA A 129 -17.30 -7.60 21.44
C ALA A 129 -16.37 -8.43 22.33
N ALA A 130 -15.31 -9.03 21.75
CA ALA A 130 -14.31 -9.86 22.44
C ALA A 130 -12.99 -9.13 22.73
N ALA A 131 -12.97 -7.80 22.69
CA ALA A 131 -11.75 -7.03 22.80
C ALA A 131 -10.99 -7.29 24.12
N ARG A 132 -9.81 -7.91 24.02
CA ARG A 132 -8.85 -7.95 25.12
C ARG A 132 -8.30 -6.53 25.36
N ALA A 133 -8.28 -6.11 26.62
CA ALA A 133 -7.63 -4.86 27.00
C ALA A 133 -6.16 -4.92 26.56
N LEU A 134 -5.75 -4.00 25.68
CA LEU A 134 -4.35 -3.92 25.25
C LEU A 134 -3.47 -3.60 26.46
N PRO A 135 -2.33 -4.29 26.61
CA PRO A 135 -1.42 -4.02 27.72
C PRO A 135 -0.90 -2.57 27.65
N ALA A 136 -0.91 -1.89 28.79
CA ALA A 136 -0.41 -0.52 28.92
C ALA A 136 1.07 -0.48 28.50
N ARG A 137 1.42 0.40 27.56
CA ARG A 137 2.78 0.58 27.05
C ARG A 137 3.68 1.12 28.16
N LYS A 138 4.57 0.30 28.69
CA LYS A 138 5.66 0.75 29.57
C LYS A 138 6.65 1.57 28.75
N LYS A 139 6.73 2.86 28.98
CA LYS A 139 7.79 3.73 28.48
C LYS A 139 8.65 4.15 29.69
N ASN A 140 9.89 3.70 29.75
CA ASN A 140 10.91 4.09 30.76
C ASN A 140 10.47 3.94 32.24
N GLY A 141 9.90 2.78 32.63
CA GLY A 141 9.71 2.45 34.04
C GLY A 141 8.69 3.30 34.81
N ARG A 142 8.12 4.33 34.24
CA ARG A 142 7.08 5.17 34.85
C ARG A 142 5.75 4.94 34.17
N THR A 143 4.81 4.33 34.84
CA THR A 143 3.41 4.19 34.44
C THR A 143 2.75 5.57 34.52
N ARG A 144 2.90 6.36 33.46
CA ARG A 144 2.10 7.57 33.33
C ARG A 144 0.75 7.14 32.75
N THR A 145 -0.22 6.87 33.60
CA THR A 145 -1.63 6.68 33.26
C THR A 145 -2.20 8.03 32.78
N ARG A 146 -1.79 8.44 31.58
CA ARG A 146 -2.51 9.49 30.88
C ARG A 146 -3.85 8.88 30.49
N ARG A 147 -4.93 9.37 31.10
CA ARG A 147 -6.30 9.02 30.70
C ARG A 147 -6.41 9.29 29.20
N ALA A 148 -6.65 8.24 28.39
CA ALA A 148 -6.83 8.40 26.95
C ALA A 148 -7.94 9.42 26.70
N THR A 149 -7.70 10.35 25.79
CA THR A 149 -8.73 11.32 25.39
C THR A 149 -9.94 10.57 24.82
N ALA A 150 -11.13 11.16 24.90
CA ALA A 150 -12.33 10.55 24.31
C ALA A 150 -12.11 10.14 22.84
N LYS A 151 -11.36 10.93 22.07
CA LYS A 151 -10.93 10.60 20.69
C LYS A 151 -10.03 9.36 20.62
N GLU A 152 -9.05 9.23 21.51
CA GLU A 152 -8.16 8.06 21.53
C GLU A 152 -8.91 6.76 21.84
N GLN A 153 -10.00 6.83 22.60
CA GLN A 153 -10.87 5.68 22.89
C GLN A 153 -11.74 5.25 21.71
N LEU A 154 -11.98 6.14 20.75
CA LEU A 154 -12.79 5.88 19.56
C LEU A 154 -11.97 5.26 18.42
N MET A 155 -10.67 5.59 18.33
CA MET A 155 -9.81 5.15 17.23
C MET A 155 -9.74 3.61 17.04
N PRO A 156 -9.78 2.77 18.08
CA PRO A 156 -9.77 1.32 17.90
C PRO A 156 -10.88 0.77 17.00
N ARG A 157 -12.09 1.36 17.04
CA ARG A 157 -13.19 0.92 16.16
C ARG A 157 -12.91 1.24 14.69
N ARG A 158 -12.34 2.42 14.40
CA ARG A 158 -11.86 2.77 13.07
C ARG A 158 -10.76 1.80 12.62
N ASP A 159 -9.77 1.57 13.48
CA ASP A 159 -8.61 0.76 13.16
C ASP A 159 -9.03 -0.68 12.86
N ARG A 160 -9.96 -1.23 13.65
CA ARG A 160 -10.55 -2.56 13.41
C ARG A 160 -11.29 -2.60 12.07
N ALA A 161 -12.22 -1.70 11.81
CA ALA A 161 -12.98 -1.67 10.55
C ALA A 161 -12.05 -1.56 9.33
N MET A 162 -11.00 -0.79 9.44
CA MET A 162 -9.98 -0.63 8.40
C MET A 162 -9.22 -1.94 8.13
N ILE A 163 -8.79 -2.64 9.18
CA ILE A 163 -7.99 -3.87 9.05
C ILE A 163 -8.87 -5.03 8.57
N GLU A 164 -10.09 -5.15 9.11
CA GLU A 164 -11.09 -6.12 8.64
C GLU A 164 -11.36 -5.95 7.14
N LEU A 165 -11.59 -4.72 6.68
CA LEU A 165 -11.88 -4.45 5.28
C LEU A 165 -10.67 -4.73 4.35
N LEU A 166 -9.44 -4.47 4.82
CA LEU A 166 -8.23 -4.82 4.08
C LEU A 166 -8.16 -6.31 3.78
N TYR A 167 -8.47 -7.13 4.79
CA TYR A 167 -8.44 -8.58 4.65
C TYR A 167 -9.66 -9.10 3.89
N ALA A 168 -10.86 -8.69 4.26
CA ALA A 168 -12.11 -9.15 3.65
C ALA A 168 -12.20 -8.87 2.14
N CYS A 169 -11.65 -7.76 1.66
CA CYS A 169 -11.72 -7.37 0.25
C CYS A 169 -10.38 -7.47 -0.50
N GLY A 170 -9.31 -7.87 0.17
CA GLY A 170 -7.99 -7.91 -0.42
C GLY A 170 -7.54 -6.57 -1.02
N LEU A 171 -7.86 -5.44 -0.38
CA LEU A 171 -7.59 -4.10 -0.90
C LEU A 171 -6.11 -3.75 -0.90
N ARG A 172 -5.68 -2.96 -1.90
CA ARG A 172 -4.42 -2.22 -1.78
C ARG A 172 -4.59 -1.09 -0.77
N VAL A 173 -3.51 -0.70 -0.08
CA VAL A 173 -3.59 0.39 0.90
C VAL A 173 -4.09 1.70 0.29
N SER A 174 -3.67 2.04 -0.92
CA SER A 174 -4.13 3.23 -1.65
C SER A 174 -5.61 3.16 -2.03
N GLU A 175 -6.11 1.97 -2.35
CA GLU A 175 -7.54 1.74 -2.59
C GLU A 175 -8.36 1.97 -1.32
N LEU A 176 -7.91 1.42 -0.19
CA LEU A 176 -8.56 1.60 1.11
C LEU A 176 -8.67 3.07 1.52
N VAL A 177 -7.56 3.82 1.47
CA VAL A 177 -7.57 5.24 1.87
C VAL A 177 -8.34 6.11 0.87
N GLY A 178 -8.44 5.67 -0.38
CA GLY A 178 -9.22 6.31 -1.43
C GLY A 178 -10.73 6.14 -1.32
N LEU A 179 -11.23 5.26 -0.45
CA LEU A 179 -12.67 4.98 -0.33
C LEU A 179 -13.46 6.21 0.10
N ASN A 180 -14.60 6.41 -0.54
CA ASN A 180 -15.61 7.40 -0.21
C ASN A 180 -16.89 6.70 0.27
N LEU A 181 -17.77 7.43 0.96
CA LEU A 181 -19.06 6.87 1.42
C LEU A 181 -19.87 6.26 0.28
N GLY A 182 -19.88 6.91 -0.90
CA GLY A 182 -20.56 6.41 -2.10
C GLY A 182 -19.91 5.17 -2.72
N SER A 183 -18.79 4.68 -2.18
CA SER A 183 -18.18 3.42 -2.61
C SER A 183 -18.93 2.18 -2.07
N PHE A 184 -19.79 2.34 -1.06
CA PHE A 184 -20.48 1.24 -0.38
C PHE A 184 -21.92 1.07 -0.86
N ASP A 185 -22.24 -0.10 -1.34
CA ASP A 185 -23.60 -0.64 -1.33
C ASP A 185 -23.78 -1.44 -0.03
N ARG A 186 -24.39 -0.80 0.96
CA ARG A 186 -24.57 -1.42 2.30
C ARG A 186 -25.60 -2.53 2.30
N ALA A 187 -26.63 -2.42 1.45
CA ALA A 187 -27.69 -3.42 1.35
C ALA A 187 -27.18 -4.70 0.67
N GLY A 188 -26.41 -4.54 -0.39
CA GLY A 188 -25.81 -5.65 -1.12
C GLY A 188 -24.47 -6.13 -0.57
N GLN A 189 -23.95 -5.54 0.51
CA GLN A 189 -22.62 -5.83 1.07
C GLN A 189 -21.50 -5.79 0.02
N MET A 190 -21.58 -4.80 -0.88
CA MET A 190 -20.63 -4.65 -1.99
C MET A 190 -19.85 -3.35 -1.86
N LEU A 191 -18.59 -3.40 -2.25
CA LEU A 191 -17.67 -2.29 -2.25
C LEU A 191 -17.17 -2.01 -3.67
N ARG A 192 -17.39 -0.79 -4.15
CA ARG A 192 -16.81 -0.31 -5.41
C ARG A 192 -15.43 0.25 -5.16
N VAL A 193 -14.42 -0.32 -5.81
CA VAL A 193 -13.01 0.00 -5.62
C VAL A 193 -12.43 0.55 -6.91
N LEU A 194 -11.79 1.73 -6.83
CA LEU A 194 -11.09 2.35 -7.94
C LEU A 194 -9.63 1.90 -7.95
N GLY A 195 -9.24 1.11 -8.95
CA GLY A 195 -7.90 0.59 -9.13
C GLY A 195 -6.99 1.48 -9.99
N LYS A 196 -5.80 0.96 -10.30
CA LYS A 196 -4.83 1.62 -11.19
C LYS A 196 -5.44 1.87 -12.58
N GLY A 197 -5.23 3.08 -13.11
CA GLY A 197 -5.77 3.48 -14.41
C GLY A 197 -7.27 3.78 -14.40
N ARG A 198 -7.82 4.13 -13.24
CA ARG A 198 -9.26 4.43 -13.04
C ARG A 198 -10.20 3.27 -13.40
N LYS A 199 -9.69 2.04 -13.36
CA LYS A 199 -10.55 0.86 -13.55
C LYS A 199 -11.28 0.56 -12.25
N GLU A 200 -12.60 0.47 -12.32
CA GLU A 200 -13.44 0.11 -11.20
C GLU A 200 -13.63 -1.40 -11.13
N ARG A 201 -13.70 -1.93 -9.92
CA ARG A 201 -14.17 -3.28 -9.64
C ARG A 201 -15.11 -3.27 -8.44
N VAL A 202 -15.98 -4.25 -8.38
CA VAL A 202 -16.89 -4.47 -7.25
C VAL A 202 -16.41 -5.71 -6.50
N VAL A 203 -16.29 -5.60 -5.17
CA VAL A 203 -15.87 -6.70 -4.30
C VAL A 203 -16.86 -6.84 -3.15
N PRO A 204 -17.25 -8.07 -2.76
CA PRO A 204 -18.03 -8.28 -1.57
C PRO A 204 -17.20 -8.03 -0.32
N TYR A 205 -17.86 -7.73 0.80
CA TYR A 205 -17.27 -7.71 2.14
C TYR A 205 -18.17 -8.48 3.10
N GLY A 206 -17.58 -9.44 3.83
CA GLY A 206 -18.35 -10.38 4.66
C GLY A 206 -18.88 -9.75 5.94
N GLY A 207 -19.62 -10.57 6.69
CA GLY A 207 -20.33 -10.14 7.89
C GLY A 207 -19.44 -9.54 8.99
N LYS A 208 -18.22 -10.06 9.19
CA LYS A 208 -17.26 -9.48 10.16
C LYS A 208 -16.85 -8.06 9.79
N ALA A 209 -16.56 -7.81 8.51
CA ALA A 209 -16.21 -6.46 8.04
C ALA A 209 -17.42 -5.52 8.14
N GLN A 210 -18.63 -5.99 7.84
CA GLN A 210 -19.86 -5.22 8.02
C GLN A 210 -20.05 -4.80 9.47
N GLN A 211 -19.97 -5.73 10.43
CA GLN A 211 -20.10 -5.43 11.86
C GLN A 211 -19.06 -4.40 12.33
N ALA A 212 -17.82 -4.53 11.86
CA ALA A 212 -16.78 -3.58 12.21
C ALA A 212 -17.04 -2.18 11.62
N LEU A 213 -17.56 -2.10 10.40
CA LEU A 213 -17.96 -0.85 9.76
C LEU A 213 -19.15 -0.21 10.49
N GLU A 214 -20.18 -0.98 10.85
CA GLU A 214 -21.35 -0.51 11.60
C GLU A 214 -20.92 0.09 12.96
N ALA A 215 -19.97 -0.55 13.64
CA ALA A 215 -19.41 -0.02 14.88
C ALA A 215 -18.58 1.26 14.68
N TYR A 216 -18.04 1.45 13.46
CA TYR A 216 -17.24 2.62 13.13
C TYR A 216 -18.05 3.83 12.66
N TRP A 217 -19.18 3.66 11.95
CA TRP A 217 -19.92 4.80 11.40
C TRP A 217 -20.27 5.89 12.42
N PRO A 218 -20.80 5.58 13.62
CA PRO A 218 -21.06 6.61 14.63
C PRO A 218 -19.78 7.32 15.11
N VAL A 219 -18.66 6.58 15.15
CA VAL A 219 -17.36 7.16 15.53
C VAL A 219 -16.88 8.14 14.47
N ARG A 220 -17.04 7.80 13.19
CA ARG A 220 -16.70 8.66 12.07
C ARG A 220 -17.47 9.97 12.11
N ASP A 221 -18.79 9.89 12.33
CA ASP A 221 -19.64 11.07 12.41
C ASP A 221 -19.25 11.98 13.58
N ARG A 222 -18.88 11.38 14.71
CA ARG A 222 -18.36 12.12 15.86
C ARG A 222 -17.01 12.80 15.55
N ILE A 223 -16.10 12.12 14.85
CA ILE A 223 -14.82 12.71 14.43
C ILE A 223 -15.07 13.95 13.56
N LEU A 224 -16.02 13.88 12.63
CA LEU A 224 -16.41 15.00 11.77
C LEU A 224 -17.03 16.15 12.55
N GLY A 225 -17.94 15.86 13.48
CA GLY A 225 -18.60 16.88 14.29
C GLY A 225 -17.63 17.62 15.24
N GLU A 226 -16.54 16.98 15.63
CA GLU A 226 -15.51 17.57 16.48
C GLU A 226 -14.28 18.07 15.68
N ALA A 227 -14.33 18.02 14.34
CA ALA A 227 -13.22 18.43 13.48
C ALA A 227 -13.11 19.95 13.42
N HIS A 228 -11.87 20.46 13.51
CA HIS A 228 -11.56 21.87 13.26
C HIS A 228 -10.84 21.98 11.91
N GLY A 229 -11.21 22.96 11.09
CA GLY A 229 -10.65 23.19 9.76
C GLY A 229 -11.52 22.63 8.62
N THR A 230 -10.90 22.01 7.62
CA THR A 230 -11.59 21.45 6.45
C THR A 230 -11.66 19.92 6.52
N PRO A 231 -12.67 19.34 7.18
CA PRO A 231 -12.82 17.90 7.28
C PRO A 231 -13.16 17.29 5.91
N ASN A 232 -12.71 16.08 5.67
CA ASN A 232 -13.06 15.33 4.47
C ASN A 232 -14.33 14.49 4.71
N ALA A 233 -15.50 15.11 4.49
CA ALA A 233 -16.79 14.48 4.74
C ALA A 233 -17.07 13.26 3.85
N GLU A 234 -16.44 13.15 2.68
CA GLU A 234 -16.63 12.02 1.77
C GLU A 234 -15.79 10.80 2.16
N ALA A 235 -14.61 11.05 2.76
CA ALA A 235 -13.70 9.95 3.07
C ALA A 235 -14.29 8.97 4.09
N VAL A 236 -14.11 7.68 3.85
CA VAL A 236 -14.54 6.63 4.78
C VAL A 236 -13.65 6.66 6.03
N PHE A 237 -12.34 6.50 5.86
CA PHE A 237 -11.41 6.44 6.97
C PHE A 237 -10.77 7.80 7.25
N LEU A 238 -11.00 8.29 8.46
CA LEU A 238 -10.56 9.60 8.90
C LEU A 238 -9.37 9.49 9.89
N ASN A 239 -8.50 10.49 9.83
CA ASN A 239 -7.54 10.73 10.89
C ASN A 239 -8.23 11.44 12.09
N PRO A 240 -7.57 11.59 13.26
CA PRO A 240 -8.20 12.23 14.43
C PRO A 240 -8.59 13.71 14.24
N LEU A 241 -8.12 14.36 13.18
CA LEU A 241 -8.42 15.75 12.84
C LEU A 241 -9.57 15.88 11.82
N GLY A 242 -10.20 14.77 11.41
CA GLY A 242 -11.28 14.76 10.42
C GLY A 242 -10.83 14.73 8.96
N GLY A 243 -9.54 14.75 8.69
CA GLY A 243 -8.99 14.57 7.33
C GLY A 243 -8.93 13.11 6.93
N ARG A 244 -8.76 12.85 5.62
CA ARG A 244 -8.59 11.49 5.08
C ARG A 244 -7.35 10.81 5.69
N LEU A 245 -7.48 9.52 6.00
CA LEU A 245 -6.36 8.70 6.47
C LEU A 245 -5.33 8.52 5.34
N THR A 246 -4.05 8.45 5.68
CA THR A 246 -2.96 8.26 4.73
C THR A 246 -2.45 6.82 4.72
N ASP A 247 -1.85 6.37 3.61
CA ASP A 247 -1.19 5.07 3.47
C ASP A 247 -0.17 4.81 4.59
N ARG A 248 0.62 5.84 4.92
CA ARG A 248 1.62 5.77 5.99
C ARG A 248 0.96 5.52 7.34
N ALA A 249 -0.17 6.17 7.62
CA ALA A 249 -0.91 5.97 8.86
C ALA A 249 -1.47 4.55 8.96
N VAL A 250 -2.01 3.99 7.87
CA VAL A 250 -2.51 2.61 7.81
C VAL A 250 -1.40 1.62 8.16
N ARG A 251 -0.22 1.74 7.52
CA ARG A 251 0.94 0.87 7.79
C ARG A 251 1.41 0.98 9.24
N TYR A 252 1.44 2.20 9.78
CA TYR A 252 1.81 2.43 11.18
C TYR A 252 0.82 1.80 12.15
N ILE A 253 -0.48 1.94 11.90
CA ILE A 253 -1.55 1.38 12.73
C ILE A 253 -1.46 -0.15 12.73
N LEU A 254 -1.33 -0.78 11.56
CA LEU A 254 -1.22 -2.23 11.45
C LEU A 254 0.01 -2.75 12.20
N LYS A 255 1.18 -2.15 11.99
CA LYS A 255 2.41 -2.49 12.73
C LYS A 255 2.25 -2.33 14.24
N LYS A 256 1.56 -1.27 14.70
CA LYS A 256 1.25 -1.05 16.12
C LYS A 256 0.46 -2.23 16.70
N TYR A 257 -0.58 -2.70 16.00
CA TYR A 257 -1.41 -3.80 16.50
C TYR A 257 -0.68 -5.15 16.46
N CYS A 258 0.14 -5.43 15.44
CA CYS A 258 1.01 -6.60 15.43
C CYS A 258 1.93 -6.64 16.64
N LEU A 259 2.57 -5.52 16.97
CA LEU A 259 3.44 -5.41 18.15
C LEU A 259 2.68 -5.58 19.48
N LEU A 260 1.45 -5.08 19.57
CA LEU A 260 0.61 -5.19 20.76
C LEU A 260 0.05 -6.61 20.97
N ALA A 261 -0.21 -7.32 19.87
CA ALA A 261 -0.65 -8.72 19.93
C ALA A 261 0.45 -9.68 20.39
N GLY A 262 1.71 -9.20 20.49
CA GLY A 262 2.85 -10.05 20.86
C GLY A 262 3.12 -11.18 19.86
N SER A 263 2.47 -11.11 18.71
CA SER A 263 2.58 -12.11 17.66
C SER A 263 3.80 -11.81 16.79
N ASN A 264 4.51 -12.87 16.34
CA ASN A 264 5.56 -12.77 15.32
C ASN A 264 4.98 -12.53 13.91
N LEU A 265 3.73 -12.00 13.83
CA LEU A 265 3.07 -11.70 12.58
C LEU A 265 3.65 -10.41 12.00
N ASP A 266 4.30 -10.54 10.85
CA ASP A 266 4.72 -9.36 10.05
C ASP A 266 3.60 -9.00 9.06
N LEU A 267 2.47 -8.53 9.63
CA LEU A 267 1.33 -8.11 8.83
C LEU A 267 1.52 -6.69 8.31
N HIS A 268 1.39 -6.57 7.02
CA HIS A 268 1.32 -5.30 6.31
C HIS A 268 0.21 -5.37 5.24
N PRO A 269 -0.28 -4.26 4.68
CA PRO A 269 -1.42 -4.29 3.77
C PRO A 269 -1.25 -5.26 2.59
N HIS A 270 -0.01 -5.41 2.09
CA HIS A 270 0.26 -6.31 0.97
C HIS A 270 0.23 -7.79 1.40
N SER A 271 0.69 -8.13 2.64
CA SER A 271 0.60 -9.49 3.16
C SER A 271 -0.84 -9.91 3.42
N LEU A 272 -1.70 -9.00 3.93
CA LEU A 272 -3.14 -9.28 4.08
C LEU A 272 -3.82 -9.55 2.74
N ARG A 273 -3.49 -8.78 1.70
CA ARG A 273 -3.99 -9.02 0.35
C ARG A 273 -3.48 -10.34 -0.23
N HIS A 274 -2.23 -10.71 0.04
CA HIS A 274 -1.69 -12.00 -0.38
C HIS A 274 -2.35 -13.16 0.35
N ALA A 275 -2.57 -13.02 1.65
CA ALA A 275 -3.31 -14.01 2.45
C ALA A 275 -4.76 -14.16 1.94
N PHE A 276 -5.48 -13.07 1.67
CA PHE A 276 -6.79 -13.10 1.03
C PHE A 276 -6.79 -13.98 -0.24
N ALA A 277 -5.84 -13.73 -1.16
CA ALA A 277 -5.77 -14.50 -2.40
C ALA A 277 -5.46 -15.98 -2.16
N THR A 278 -4.53 -16.27 -1.23
CA THR A 278 -4.10 -17.63 -0.93
C THR A 278 -5.18 -18.42 -0.21
N HIS A 279 -5.91 -17.79 0.72
CA HIS A 279 -7.00 -18.47 1.46
C HIS A 279 -8.14 -18.81 0.52
N LEU A 280 -8.59 -17.87 -0.33
CA LEU A 280 -9.61 -18.17 -1.34
C LEU A 280 -9.17 -19.32 -2.26
N LEU A 281 -7.91 -19.36 -2.67
CA LEU A 281 -7.40 -20.41 -3.53
C LEU A 281 -7.38 -21.77 -2.82
N ASN A 282 -6.96 -21.81 -1.56
CA ASN A 282 -6.91 -23.03 -0.76
C ASN A 282 -8.30 -23.60 -0.51
N ASP A 283 -9.31 -22.73 -0.37
CA ASP A 283 -10.71 -23.11 -0.15
C ASP A 283 -11.46 -23.36 -1.48
N GLY A 284 -10.71 -23.48 -2.59
CA GLY A 284 -11.20 -23.96 -3.88
C GLY A 284 -11.85 -22.90 -4.76
N ALA A 285 -11.61 -21.61 -4.50
CA ALA A 285 -12.03 -20.56 -5.41
C ALA A 285 -11.25 -20.63 -6.73
N ASP A 286 -11.96 -20.42 -7.84
CA ASP A 286 -11.32 -20.36 -9.15
C ASP A 286 -10.33 -19.18 -9.25
N LEU A 287 -9.16 -19.43 -9.84
CA LEU A 287 -8.11 -18.43 -10.01
C LEU A 287 -8.57 -17.19 -10.76
N ARG A 288 -9.49 -17.36 -11.73
CA ARG A 288 -10.06 -16.25 -12.48
C ARG A 288 -10.93 -15.36 -11.61
N ALA A 289 -11.79 -15.96 -10.77
CA ALA A 289 -12.60 -15.21 -9.80
C ALA A 289 -11.72 -14.43 -8.82
N ILE A 290 -10.62 -15.04 -8.33
CA ILE A 290 -9.65 -14.36 -7.45
C ILE A 290 -8.99 -13.18 -8.20
N GLN A 291 -8.59 -13.34 -9.46
CA GLN A 291 -8.02 -12.27 -10.27
C GLN A 291 -8.99 -11.11 -10.50
N GLU A 292 -10.28 -11.40 -10.70
CA GLU A 292 -11.34 -10.40 -10.83
C GLU A 292 -11.54 -9.63 -9.51
N LEU A 293 -11.63 -10.32 -8.37
CA LEU A 293 -11.73 -9.71 -7.04
C LEU A 293 -10.52 -8.81 -6.75
N LEU A 294 -9.34 -9.23 -7.15
CA LEU A 294 -8.11 -8.47 -6.95
C LEU A 294 -7.90 -7.34 -7.97
N GLY A 295 -8.59 -7.35 -9.10
CA GLY A 295 -8.44 -6.36 -10.16
C GLY A 295 -7.06 -6.43 -10.83
N HIS A 296 -6.64 -7.61 -11.27
CA HIS A 296 -5.43 -7.80 -12.06
C HIS A 296 -5.64 -7.34 -13.51
N ALA A 297 -4.78 -6.45 -14.01
CA ALA A 297 -4.95 -5.70 -15.25
C ALA A 297 -4.76 -6.50 -16.55
N SER A 298 -4.58 -7.82 -16.52
CA SER A 298 -4.15 -8.59 -17.70
C SER A 298 -5.27 -9.13 -18.60
N LEU A 299 -6.52 -8.96 -18.25
CA LEU A 299 -7.62 -9.27 -19.17
C LEU A 299 -8.32 -7.99 -19.57
N SER A 300 -8.14 -7.62 -20.83
CA SER A 300 -8.79 -6.52 -21.52
C SER A 300 -10.30 -6.63 -21.35
N THR A 301 -10.90 -5.51 -21.10
CA THR A 301 -12.28 -5.13 -21.21
C THR A 301 -12.86 -4.61 -19.91
N THR A 302 -13.44 -3.46 -20.01
CA THR A 302 -14.44 -2.90 -19.12
C THR A 302 -15.63 -3.87 -19.09
N GLN A 303 -15.50 -4.97 -18.33
CA GLN A 303 -16.64 -5.85 -18.10
C GLN A 303 -17.65 -5.05 -17.28
N ARG A 304 -18.79 -4.73 -17.90
CA ARG A 304 -19.98 -4.30 -17.16
C ARG A 304 -20.35 -5.49 -16.27
N TYR A 305 -20.17 -5.32 -14.95
CA TYR A 305 -20.63 -6.31 -13.98
C TYR A 305 -22.16 -6.46 -14.13
N THR A 306 -22.60 -7.58 -14.65
CA THR A 306 -24.03 -7.94 -14.69
C THR A 306 -24.44 -8.42 -13.30
N GLN A 307 -25.73 -8.36 -12.98
CA GLN A 307 -26.23 -8.91 -11.72
C GLN A 307 -25.88 -10.40 -11.53
N THR A 308 -25.81 -11.14 -12.64
CA THR A 308 -25.42 -12.57 -12.63
C THR A 308 -23.95 -12.74 -12.26
N SER A 309 -23.02 -11.91 -12.78
CA SER A 309 -21.59 -11.99 -12.43
C SER A 309 -21.34 -11.59 -10.98
N ILE A 310 -22.09 -10.62 -10.45
CA ILE A 310 -22.01 -10.22 -9.04
C ILE A 310 -22.46 -11.37 -8.12
N ARG A 311 -23.57 -12.03 -8.43
CA ARG A 311 -24.05 -13.19 -7.66
C ARG A 311 -23.04 -14.34 -7.66
N GLN A 312 -22.39 -14.60 -8.79
CA GLN A 312 -21.36 -15.64 -8.88
C GLN A 312 -20.14 -15.28 -8.02
N LEU A 313 -19.70 -14.02 -8.03
CA LEU A 313 -18.60 -13.56 -7.18
C LEU A 313 -18.94 -13.66 -5.70
N MET A 314 -20.17 -13.30 -5.30
CA MET A 314 -20.64 -13.48 -3.92
C MET A 314 -20.66 -14.96 -3.52
N ALA A 315 -21.20 -15.83 -4.35
CA ALA A 315 -21.24 -17.27 -4.06
C ALA A 315 -19.84 -17.88 -3.89
N VAL A 316 -18.86 -17.43 -4.70
CA VAL A 316 -17.46 -17.85 -4.54
C VAL A 316 -16.89 -17.30 -3.24
N TYR A 317 -17.13 -16.02 -2.93
CA TYR A 317 -16.67 -15.37 -1.70
C TYR A 317 -17.25 -16.05 -0.47
N ASP A 318 -18.58 -16.22 -0.40
CA ASP A 318 -19.29 -16.82 0.74
C ASP A 318 -18.85 -18.26 1.00
N LYS A 319 -18.51 -19.01 -0.06
CA LYS A 319 -18.02 -20.38 0.05
C LYS A 319 -16.58 -20.48 0.50
N SER A 320 -15.73 -19.52 0.11
CA SER A 320 -14.28 -19.70 0.18
C SER A 320 -13.56 -18.66 1.04
N HIS A 321 -14.24 -17.61 1.55
CA HIS A 321 -13.56 -16.62 2.37
C HIS A 321 -13.77 -16.89 3.87
N PRO A 322 -12.69 -16.96 4.69
CA PRO A 322 -12.79 -17.26 6.13
C PRO A 322 -13.62 -16.24 6.95
N HIS A 323 -13.90 -15.06 6.37
CA HIS A 323 -14.69 -13.97 7.00
C HIS A 323 -15.97 -13.64 6.22
N ALA A 324 -16.46 -14.56 5.38
CA ALA A 324 -17.72 -14.39 4.68
C ALA A 324 -18.91 -14.21 5.62
#